data_8eb06e90f2d148247262271afc274539
#
_entry.id   8eb06e90f2d148247262271afc274539
#
_cell.length_a   1.000
_cell.length_b   1.000
_cell.length_c   1.000
_cell.angle_alpha   90.00
_cell.angle_beta   90.00
_cell.angle_gamma   90.00
#
_symmetry.space_group_name_H-M   'P 1'
#
loop_
_entity.id
_entity.type
_entity.pdbx_description
1 polymer ?
#
loop_
_entity_poly.entity_id
_entity_poly.type
_entity_poly.pdbx_seq_one_letter_code
_entity_poly.pdbx_strand_id
1 'polypeptide(L)'
;MNIFLLGATPSFVAEPGEDPISKLAKTGGNTGNQIIAYGLLRRIEYDEISWNYRIDPREVKERFDMFVVAAANFLFHSFDFGGMADYIEKADLPVAIVGLGAQSSSYDPDIKLHPGTERFLKVVAERAVSIGVRGPFTREVLDRRGIHNVTVTGCPSYYMTGATGINLSKREFASVQKICVNASRDVLKHAFEPAKMSKIVRGIYREAIKWQGDFIAQSEHSEIRLAEQKSGPAAETALKDICGFLKDVANDAEIRKWALEHIRVCFDINEWVELIHSYDFVLGNRFHGNMVALQEGVPACVVCHDTRTEEMCEFLALPHVNIVDLDSIDVEMLYESVDCVVLNERYKTLYPQYVEFLKRNKLQPK
;
A
#
# COMPACT_ATOMS: atom_id res chain seq x y z
N MET A 1 14.42 20.99 10.26
CA MET A 1 15.22 19.85 9.73
C MET A 1 14.88 19.65 8.27
N ASN A 2 15.89 19.64 7.40
CA ASN A 2 15.71 19.38 5.97
C ASN A 2 15.86 17.88 5.69
N ILE A 3 14.90 17.28 5.01
CA ILE A 3 14.88 15.83 4.75
C ILE A 3 14.95 15.53 3.25
N PHE A 4 15.71 14.51 2.90
CA PHE A 4 15.69 13.94 1.56
C PHE A 4 14.91 12.63 1.57
N LEU A 5 13.74 12.61 0.92
CA LEU A 5 12.86 11.46 0.90
C LEU A 5 13.31 10.43 -0.14
N LEU A 6 13.43 9.19 0.26
CA LEU A 6 13.73 8.04 -0.58
C LEU A 6 12.56 7.03 -0.57
N GLY A 7 12.45 6.23 -1.61
CA GLY A 7 11.41 5.21 -1.72
C GLY A 7 10.10 5.75 -2.29
N ALA A 8 8.98 5.52 -1.59
CA ALA A 8 7.68 6.03 -2.02
C ALA A 8 7.63 7.57 -1.96
N THR A 9 6.95 8.19 -2.91
CA THR A 9 6.76 9.64 -2.98
C THR A 9 5.29 10.01 -2.73
N PRO A 10 5.00 11.14 -2.06
CA PRO A 10 3.62 11.50 -1.68
C PRO A 10 2.80 12.02 -2.86
N SER A 11 3.45 12.58 -3.86
CA SER A 11 2.80 13.20 -5.03
C SER A 11 3.77 13.29 -6.19
N PHE A 12 3.23 13.57 -7.37
CA PHE A 12 3.98 13.88 -8.58
C PHE A 12 3.21 14.91 -9.42
N VAL A 13 3.91 15.55 -10.34
CA VAL A 13 3.28 16.45 -11.31
C VAL A 13 3.02 15.66 -12.59
N ALA A 14 1.73 15.59 -12.98
CA ALA A 14 1.33 15.03 -14.27
C ALA A 14 1.37 16.11 -15.36
N GLU A 15 1.89 15.75 -16.52
CA GLU A 15 1.84 16.64 -17.69
C GLU A 15 0.46 16.52 -18.36
N PRO A 16 -0.06 17.63 -18.95
CA PRO A 16 -1.30 17.57 -19.71
C PRO A 16 -1.22 16.53 -20.85
N GLY A 17 -2.16 15.60 -20.87
CA GLY A 17 -2.19 14.52 -21.87
C GLY A 17 -1.18 13.39 -21.69
N GLU A 18 -0.51 13.35 -20.55
CA GLU A 18 0.42 12.27 -20.22
C GLU A 18 -0.28 10.89 -20.22
N ASP A 19 0.41 9.89 -20.78
CA ASP A 19 -0.10 8.50 -20.80
C ASP A 19 -0.35 7.99 -19.37
N PRO A 20 -1.49 7.33 -19.09
CA PRO A 20 -1.84 6.86 -17.75
C PRO A 20 -0.81 5.90 -17.13
N ILE A 21 -0.11 5.09 -17.94
CA ILE A 21 0.92 4.18 -17.43
C ILE A 21 2.23 4.93 -17.12
N SER A 22 2.51 6.02 -17.83
CA SER A 22 3.61 6.92 -17.49
C SER A 22 3.35 7.63 -16.15
N LYS A 23 2.10 8.08 -15.90
CA LYS A 23 1.69 8.60 -14.58
C LYS A 23 1.87 7.53 -13.50
N LEU A 24 1.43 6.30 -13.75
CA LEU A 24 1.58 5.19 -12.82
C LEU A 24 3.05 4.90 -12.49
N ALA A 25 3.94 4.97 -13.47
CA ALA A 25 5.38 4.77 -13.24
C ALA A 25 5.95 5.78 -12.22
N LYS A 26 5.45 7.01 -12.18
CA LYS A 26 5.85 8.05 -11.21
C LYS A 26 5.45 7.71 -9.76
N THR A 27 4.48 6.82 -9.58
CA THR A 27 4.07 6.28 -8.26
C THR A 27 4.81 5.00 -7.87
N GLY A 28 5.84 4.63 -8.64
CA GLY A 28 6.53 3.34 -8.47
C GLY A 28 5.68 2.14 -8.90
N GLY A 29 4.79 2.34 -9.88
CA GLY A 29 3.94 1.29 -10.46
C GLY A 29 2.70 0.93 -9.62
N ASN A 30 2.40 1.70 -8.56
CA ASN A 30 1.24 1.47 -7.71
C ASN A 30 0.84 2.75 -6.98
N THR A 31 -0.37 3.28 -7.23
CA THR A 31 -0.85 4.52 -6.58
C THR A 31 -0.90 4.41 -5.06
N GLY A 32 -1.10 3.20 -4.52
CA GLY A 32 -1.07 2.95 -3.07
C GLY A 32 0.28 3.24 -2.40
N ASN A 33 1.38 3.31 -3.17
CA ASN A 33 2.68 3.70 -2.61
C ASN A 33 2.68 5.15 -2.12
N GLN A 34 1.92 6.05 -2.76
CA GLN A 34 1.83 7.45 -2.35
C GLN A 34 1.28 7.58 -0.92
N ILE A 35 0.36 6.69 -0.52
CA ILE A 35 -0.23 6.66 0.82
C ILE A 35 0.82 6.39 1.90
N ILE A 36 1.88 5.62 1.59
CA ILE A 36 2.99 5.35 2.52
C ILE A 36 3.72 6.65 2.88
N ALA A 37 4.19 7.37 1.86
CA ALA A 37 4.90 8.62 2.05
C ALA A 37 4.00 9.71 2.64
N TYR A 38 2.76 9.82 2.16
CA TYR A 38 1.78 10.75 2.69
C TYR A 38 1.53 10.54 4.19
N GLY A 39 1.28 9.28 4.62
CA GLY A 39 1.08 8.94 6.02
C GLY A 39 2.29 9.28 6.89
N LEU A 40 3.52 9.03 6.39
CA LEU A 40 4.75 9.38 7.09
C LEU A 40 4.91 10.91 7.24
N LEU A 41 4.79 11.65 6.13
CA LEU A 41 5.03 13.09 6.11
C LEU A 41 3.99 13.89 6.90
N ARG A 42 2.78 13.37 7.04
CA ARG A 42 1.78 13.98 7.95
C ARG A 42 2.15 13.87 9.42
N ARG A 43 3.07 12.99 9.78
CA ARG A 43 3.43 12.70 11.19
C ARG A 43 4.78 13.26 11.59
N ILE A 44 5.54 13.88 10.70
CA ILE A 44 6.85 14.47 11.00
C ILE A 44 6.90 15.93 10.60
N GLU A 45 7.63 16.73 11.39
CA GLU A 45 7.95 18.11 11.07
C GLU A 45 9.21 18.16 10.20
N TYR A 46 9.21 19.02 9.19
CA TYR A 46 10.37 19.30 8.34
C TYR A 46 10.26 20.73 7.79
N ASP A 47 11.42 21.36 7.52
CA ASP A 47 11.50 22.70 6.96
C ASP A 47 11.58 22.62 5.43
N GLU A 48 12.43 21.75 4.90
CA GLU A 48 12.60 21.48 3.48
C GLU A 48 12.51 19.97 3.20
N ILE A 49 11.93 19.62 2.05
CA ILE A 49 11.87 18.26 1.56
C ILE A 49 12.18 18.20 0.06
N SER A 50 12.94 17.17 -0.33
CA SER A 50 13.13 16.82 -1.74
C SER A 50 13.11 15.30 -1.93
N TRP A 51 12.69 14.86 -3.12
CA TRP A 51 12.79 13.45 -3.57
C TRP A 51 13.31 13.37 -5.00
N ASN A 52 14.05 14.41 -5.42
CA ASN A 52 14.63 14.48 -6.75
C ASN A 52 15.98 13.75 -6.81
N TYR A 53 15.99 12.49 -7.16
CA TYR A 53 17.19 11.64 -7.31
C TYR A 53 18.21 12.13 -8.36
N ARG A 54 17.90 13.20 -9.11
CA ARG A 54 18.87 13.82 -10.06
C ARG A 54 19.83 14.79 -9.38
N ILE A 55 19.57 15.15 -8.12
CA ILE A 55 20.49 15.99 -7.33
C ILE A 55 21.74 15.16 -7.03
N ASP A 56 22.91 15.76 -7.20
CA ASP A 56 24.18 15.11 -6.84
C ASP A 56 24.20 14.77 -5.33
N PRO A 57 24.62 13.54 -4.93
CA PRO A 57 24.70 13.18 -3.52
C PRO A 57 25.53 14.14 -2.64
N ARG A 58 26.53 14.81 -3.21
CA ARG A 58 27.33 15.81 -2.48
C ARG A 58 26.51 17.06 -2.17
N GLU A 59 25.72 17.52 -3.14
CA GLU A 59 24.78 18.64 -2.93
C GLU A 59 23.71 18.25 -1.88
N VAL A 60 23.24 17.00 -1.90
CA VAL A 60 22.31 16.50 -0.88
C VAL A 60 22.93 16.58 0.51
N LYS A 61 24.20 16.20 0.67
CA LYS A 61 24.93 16.31 1.95
C LYS A 61 25.01 17.75 2.49
N GLU A 62 25.11 18.72 1.60
CA GLU A 62 25.23 20.14 1.98
C GLU A 62 23.90 20.78 2.36
N ARG A 63 22.77 20.27 1.83
CA ARG A 63 21.43 20.88 1.94
C ARG A 63 20.50 20.19 2.92
N PHE A 64 20.69 18.89 3.13
CA PHE A 64 19.77 18.07 3.90
C PHE A 64 20.45 17.47 5.14
N ASP A 65 19.67 17.27 6.18
CA ASP A 65 20.15 16.77 7.46
C ASP A 65 20.12 15.23 7.54
N MET A 66 19.19 14.60 6.80
CA MET A 66 19.03 13.14 6.81
C MET A 66 18.23 12.61 5.62
N PHE A 67 18.41 11.32 5.35
CA PHE A 67 17.51 10.55 4.51
C PHE A 67 16.31 10.02 5.31
N VAL A 68 15.12 10.20 4.77
CA VAL A 68 13.91 9.55 5.26
C VAL A 68 13.43 8.56 4.19
N VAL A 69 13.43 7.27 4.51
CA VAL A 69 13.02 6.21 3.57
C VAL A 69 11.59 5.80 3.86
N ALA A 70 10.65 6.22 3.01
CA ALA A 70 9.29 5.71 3.00
C ALA A 70 9.28 4.34 2.29
N ALA A 71 9.49 3.28 3.08
CA ALA A 71 9.73 1.96 2.53
C ALA A 71 8.42 1.19 2.24
N ALA A 72 8.50 0.32 1.26
CA ALA A 72 7.44 -0.61 0.88
C ALA A 72 7.90 -2.06 1.10
N ASN A 73 7.43 -2.99 0.28
CA ASN A 73 7.86 -4.40 0.28
C ASN A 73 9.23 -4.58 -0.40
N PHE A 74 10.25 -3.90 0.10
CA PHE A 74 11.58 -3.89 -0.52
C PHE A 74 12.28 -5.24 -0.44
N LEU A 75 11.93 -6.07 0.56
CA LEU A 75 12.52 -7.39 0.73
C LEU A 75 11.76 -8.42 -0.10
N PHE A 76 12.04 -8.39 -1.40
CA PHE A 76 11.50 -9.30 -2.39
C PHE A 76 12.61 -9.71 -3.38
N HIS A 77 12.60 -10.97 -3.83
CA HIS A 77 13.71 -11.58 -4.58
C HIS A 77 14.13 -10.85 -5.85
N SER A 78 13.21 -10.13 -6.51
CA SER A 78 13.47 -9.46 -7.78
C SER A 78 13.82 -7.97 -7.64
N PHE A 79 13.81 -7.41 -6.43
CA PHE A 79 14.10 -5.99 -6.24
C PHE A 79 15.59 -5.76 -5.98
N ASP A 80 16.15 -4.80 -6.71
CA ASP A 80 17.53 -4.35 -6.57
C ASP A 80 17.58 -2.89 -6.07
N PHE A 81 18.02 -2.72 -4.83
CA PHE A 81 18.21 -1.41 -4.21
C PHE A 81 19.69 -0.99 -4.12
N GLY A 82 20.57 -1.61 -4.91
CA GLY A 82 22.00 -1.27 -4.96
C GLY A 82 22.25 0.20 -5.33
N GLY A 83 21.50 0.74 -6.28
CA GLY A 83 21.59 2.16 -6.64
C GLY A 83 21.18 3.10 -5.50
N MET A 84 20.20 2.74 -4.69
CA MET A 84 19.82 3.51 -3.50
C MET A 84 20.91 3.42 -2.41
N ALA A 85 21.52 2.26 -2.22
CA ALA A 85 22.69 2.10 -1.32
C ALA A 85 23.84 3.01 -1.74
N ASP A 86 24.20 3.02 -3.04
CA ASP A 86 25.23 3.91 -3.58
C ASP A 86 24.95 5.38 -3.30
N TYR A 87 23.69 5.78 -3.46
CA TYR A 87 23.27 7.17 -3.25
C TYR A 87 23.42 7.58 -1.78
N ILE A 88 22.95 6.72 -0.87
CA ILE A 88 23.04 6.94 0.58
C ILE A 88 24.52 6.99 1.03
N GLU A 89 25.37 6.08 0.57
CA GLU A 89 26.78 6.05 0.93
C GLU A 89 27.52 7.29 0.42
N LYS A 90 27.25 7.74 -0.80
CA LYS A 90 27.91 8.93 -1.37
C LYS A 90 27.52 10.24 -0.67
N ALA A 91 26.27 10.37 -0.27
CA ALA A 91 25.81 11.53 0.48
C ALA A 91 26.21 11.46 1.96
N ASP A 92 26.40 10.26 2.51
CA ASP A 92 26.87 10.02 3.88
C ASP A 92 26.07 10.78 4.95
N LEU A 93 24.74 10.68 4.87
CA LEU A 93 23.79 11.24 5.84
C LEU A 93 23.19 10.13 6.73
N PRO A 94 22.72 10.48 7.94
CA PRO A 94 21.88 9.60 8.75
C PRO A 94 20.64 9.14 7.97
N VAL A 95 20.13 7.95 8.31
CA VAL A 95 18.94 7.36 7.68
C VAL A 95 17.87 7.07 8.73
N ALA A 96 16.63 7.48 8.46
CA ALA A 96 15.45 6.95 9.11
C ALA A 96 14.63 6.15 8.10
N ILE A 97 14.43 4.86 8.33
CA ILE A 97 13.62 4.01 7.44
C ILE A 97 12.36 3.55 8.16
N VAL A 98 11.20 3.71 7.49
CA VAL A 98 9.88 3.44 8.07
C VAL A 98 9.05 2.59 7.12
N GLY A 99 8.50 1.50 7.65
CA GLY A 99 7.58 0.63 6.91
C GLY A 99 8.26 -0.34 5.95
N LEU A 100 9.52 -0.75 6.24
CA LEU A 100 10.19 -1.80 5.48
C LEU A 100 9.44 -3.13 5.62
N GLY A 101 9.17 -3.81 4.51
CA GLY A 101 8.42 -5.06 4.49
C GLY A 101 9.08 -6.15 3.66
N ALA A 102 8.95 -7.39 4.14
CA ALA A 102 9.26 -8.60 3.41
C ALA A 102 8.00 -9.17 2.74
N GLN A 103 8.15 -9.78 1.59
CA GLN A 103 7.05 -10.40 0.84
C GLN A 103 7.42 -11.80 0.38
N SER A 104 6.62 -12.79 0.79
CA SER A 104 6.79 -14.20 0.45
C SER A 104 5.43 -14.91 0.41
N SER A 105 5.39 -16.06 -0.25
CA SER A 105 4.27 -17.01 -0.20
C SER A 105 4.31 -17.94 1.01
N SER A 106 5.30 -17.81 1.89
CA SER A 106 5.46 -18.60 3.12
C SER A 106 6.18 -17.80 4.19
N TYR A 107 6.02 -18.21 5.44
CA TYR A 107 6.72 -17.63 6.59
C TYR A 107 8.15 -18.18 6.80
N ASP A 108 8.81 -18.59 5.70
CA ASP A 108 10.23 -18.91 5.73
C ASP A 108 11.05 -17.61 5.71
N PRO A 109 11.80 -17.26 6.77
CA PRO A 109 12.56 -16.02 6.85
C PRO A 109 13.82 -16.03 5.96
N ASP A 110 14.23 -17.18 5.45
CA ASP A 110 15.41 -17.32 4.58
C ASP A 110 15.12 -16.91 3.13
N ILE A 111 14.47 -15.73 2.97
CA ILE A 111 14.17 -15.14 1.66
C ILE A 111 15.48 -14.82 0.94
N LYS A 112 15.63 -15.33 -0.29
CA LYS A 112 16.74 -14.96 -1.18
C LYS A 112 16.50 -13.55 -1.73
N LEU A 113 17.37 -12.61 -1.39
CA LEU A 113 17.32 -11.24 -1.88
C LEU A 113 18.38 -10.98 -2.96
N HIS A 114 18.16 -9.93 -3.77
CA HIS A 114 19.16 -9.46 -4.73
C HIS A 114 20.39 -8.92 -3.97
N PRO A 115 21.63 -9.14 -4.48
CA PRO A 115 22.85 -8.64 -3.80
C PRO A 115 22.83 -7.13 -3.52
N GLY A 116 22.26 -6.31 -4.41
CA GLY A 116 22.11 -4.88 -4.18
C GLY A 116 21.15 -4.55 -3.03
N THR A 117 20.11 -5.35 -2.83
CA THR A 117 19.19 -5.21 -1.70
C THR A 117 19.85 -5.66 -0.40
N GLU A 118 20.65 -6.74 -0.40
CA GLU A 118 21.45 -7.15 0.75
C GLU A 118 22.44 -6.04 1.18
N ARG A 119 23.07 -5.38 0.19
CA ARG A 119 23.96 -4.24 0.45
C ARG A 119 23.19 -3.05 1.01
N PHE A 120 22.00 -2.71 0.42
CA PHE A 120 21.15 -1.65 0.92
C PHE A 120 20.79 -1.86 2.40
N LEU A 121 20.43 -3.07 2.79
CA LEU A 121 20.12 -3.39 4.19
C LEU A 121 21.30 -3.11 5.14
N LYS A 122 22.52 -3.47 4.75
CA LYS A 122 23.73 -3.17 5.53
C LYS A 122 23.96 -1.67 5.69
N VAL A 123 23.89 -0.94 4.57
CA VAL A 123 24.07 0.52 4.53
C VAL A 123 23.05 1.23 5.43
N VAL A 124 21.79 0.81 5.38
CA VAL A 124 20.73 1.37 6.22
C VAL A 124 20.91 0.98 7.68
N ALA A 125 21.27 -0.28 7.98
CA ALA A 125 21.47 -0.74 9.35
C ALA A 125 22.61 -0.01 10.09
N GLU A 126 23.66 0.36 9.36
CA GLU A 126 24.78 1.14 9.88
C GLU A 126 24.42 2.60 10.19
N ARG A 127 23.47 3.18 9.47
CA ARG A 127 23.13 4.61 9.52
C ARG A 127 21.83 4.93 10.26
N ALA A 128 20.98 3.92 10.45
CA ALA A 128 19.70 4.07 11.16
C ALA A 128 19.84 3.75 12.64
N VAL A 129 19.21 4.57 13.49
CA VAL A 129 19.11 4.26 14.92
C VAL A 129 18.25 3.01 15.12
N SER A 130 17.13 2.93 14.41
CA SER A 130 16.27 1.75 14.38
C SER A 130 15.51 1.67 13.05
N ILE A 131 15.44 0.48 12.48
CA ILE A 131 14.70 0.19 11.25
C ILE A 131 13.23 -0.08 11.59
N GLY A 132 12.31 0.75 11.08
CA GLY A 132 10.87 0.52 11.22
C GLY A 132 10.37 -0.51 10.23
N VAL A 133 9.87 -1.66 10.71
CA VAL A 133 9.39 -2.74 9.87
C VAL A 133 7.89 -2.96 9.99
N ARG A 134 7.29 -3.56 8.95
CA ARG A 134 5.84 -3.75 8.84
C ARG A 134 5.25 -4.77 9.79
N GLY A 135 6.03 -5.80 10.15
CA GLY A 135 5.54 -6.85 11.04
C GLY A 135 6.65 -7.73 11.60
N PRO A 136 6.26 -8.72 12.44
CA PRO A 136 7.19 -9.65 13.08
C PRO A 136 7.98 -10.51 12.09
N PHE A 137 7.35 -10.94 10.99
CA PHE A 137 8.02 -11.73 9.95
C PHE A 137 9.17 -10.94 9.30
N THR A 138 8.91 -9.68 8.95
CA THR A 138 9.97 -8.82 8.41
C THR A 138 11.10 -8.61 9.40
N ARG A 139 10.81 -8.50 10.72
CA ARG A 139 11.85 -8.47 11.76
C ARG A 139 12.69 -9.74 11.72
N GLU A 140 12.08 -10.92 11.69
CA GLU A 140 12.79 -12.19 11.65
C GLU A 140 13.70 -12.32 10.42
N VAL A 141 13.23 -11.86 9.26
CA VAL A 141 14.04 -11.80 8.02
C VAL A 141 15.31 -10.95 8.21
N LEU A 142 15.24 -9.85 8.96
CA LEU A 142 16.39 -9.01 9.28
C LEU A 142 17.29 -9.63 10.36
N ASP A 143 16.70 -10.22 11.39
CA ASP A 143 17.44 -10.90 12.47
C ASP A 143 18.32 -12.05 11.93
N ARG A 144 17.82 -12.83 10.95
CA ARG A 144 18.62 -13.86 10.23
C ARG A 144 19.82 -13.29 9.48
N ARG A 145 19.82 -12.01 9.18
CA ARG A 145 20.90 -11.27 8.51
C ARG A 145 21.82 -10.54 9.51
N GLY A 146 21.63 -10.76 10.81
CA GLY A 146 22.40 -10.09 11.86
C GLY A 146 22.05 -8.61 12.05
N ILE A 147 20.88 -8.17 11.58
CA ILE A 147 20.37 -6.80 11.72
C ILE A 147 19.36 -6.79 12.87
N HIS A 148 19.76 -6.27 14.04
CA HIS A 148 18.96 -6.32 15.27
C HIS A 148 18.41 -4.96 15.73
N ASN A 149 18.86 -3.84 15.15
CA ASN A 149 18.32 -2.51 15.43
C ASN A 149 16.97 -2.29 14.71
N VAL A 150 15.97 -3.10 15.05
CA VAL A 150 14.68 -3.19 14.36
C VAL A 150 13.54 -2.91 15.34
N THR A 151 12.56 -2.13 14.91
CA THR A 151 11.29 -1.91 15.62
C THR A 151 10.11 -2.24 14.71
N VAL A 152 9.17 -3.05 15.18
CA VAL A 152 7.94 -3.29 14.45
C VAL A 152 7.02 -2.09 14.63
N THR A 153 6.77 -1.38 13.54
CA THR A 153 5.96 -0.14 13.51
C THR A 153 4.67 -0.29 12.69
N GLY A 154 4.55 -1.32 11.89
CA GLY A 154 3.52 -1.37 10.86
C GLY A 154 3.84 -0.44 9.68
N CYS A 155 2.82 -0.17 8.88
CA CYS A 155 2.91 0.77 7.76
C CYS A 155 2.63 2.21 8.24
N PRO A 156 3.40 3.22 7.83
CA PRO A 156 3.13 4.61 8.21
C PRO A 156 1.76 5.13 7.76
N SER A 157 1.16 4.53 6.73
CA SER A 157 -0.21 4.84 6.31
C SER A 157 -1.27 4.58 7.39
N TYR A 158 -0.99 3.69 8.34
CA TYR A 158 -1.88 3.41 9.48
C TYR A 158 -2.00 4.59 10.44
N TYR A 159 -1.06 5.51 10.42
CA TYR A 159 -0.99 6.64 11.35
C TYR A 159 -1.39 7.98 10.72
N MET A 160 -2.09 7.97 9.57
CA MET A 160 -2.45 9.19 8.84
C MET A 160 -3.29 10.16 9.68
N THR A 161 -4.21 9.66 10.49
CA THR A 161 -5.10 10.44 11.38
C THR A 161 -4.38 11.04 12.59
N GLY A 162 -3.19 10.52 12.93
CA GLY A 162 -2.39 11.03 14.05
C GLY A 162 -3.09 10.85 15.40
N ALA A 163 -2.97 11.87 16.27
CA ALA A 163 -3.52 11.81 17.63
C ALA A 163 -5.06 11.73 17.70
N THR A 164 -5.78 12.12 16.64
CA THR A 164 -7.23 11.94 16.55
C THR A 164 -7.64 10.47 16.55
N GLY A 165 -6.74 9.61 16.02
CA GLY A 165 -6.96 8.17 15.95
C GLY A 165 -7.95 7.75 14.87
N ILE A 166 -8.05 6.46 14.67
CA ILE A 166 -9.11 5.84 13.86
C ILE A 166 -10.37 5.83 14.73
N ASN A 167 -11.47 6.30 14.17
CA ASN A 167 -12.79 6.26 14.81
C ASN A 167 -13.76 5.47 13.93
N LEU A 168 -13.46 4.19 13.76
CA LEU A 168 -14.25 3.31 12.94
C LEU A 168 -15.54 2.92 13.65
N SER A 169 -16.64 3.03 12.94
CA SER A 169 -17.95 2.50 13.36
C SER A 169 -18.65 1.88 12.15
N LYS A 170 -19.53 0.91 12.38
CA LYS A 170 -20.36 0.35 11.33
C LYS A 170 -21.84 0.38 11.71
N ARG A 171 -22.69 0.48 10.71
CA ARG A 171 -24.15 0.36 10.81
C ARG A 171 -24.57 -1.08 10.59
N GLU A 172 -25.84 -1.38 10.70
CA GLU A 172 -26.38 -2.67 10.28
C GLU A 172 -26.19 -2.90 8.77
N PHE A 173 -25.87 -4.11 8.35
CA PHE A 173 -25.60 -4.44 6.95
C PHE A 173 -26.74 -4.02 6.01
N ALA A 174 -27.99 -4.15 6.44
CA ALA A 174 -29.17 -3.73 5.66
C ALA A 174 -29.15 -2.25 5.21
N SER A 175 -28.30 -1.40 5.82
CA SER A 175 -28.13 0.00 5.44
C SER A 175 -26.98 0.22 4.43
N VAL A 176 -26.19 -0.79 4.10
CA VAL A 176 -25.12 -0.71 3.11
C VAL A 176 -25.72 -0.61 1.72
N GLN A 177 -25.40 0.47 1.01
CA GLN A 177 -25.89 0.72 -0.34
C GLN A 177 -24.78 0.83 -1.37
N LYS A 178 -23.62 1.36 -0.97
CA LYS A 178 -22.49 1.61 -1.87
C LYS A 178 -21.24 0.91 -1.39
N ILE A 179 -20.72 0.01 -2.21
CA ILE A 179 -19.45 -0.63 -1.95
C ILE A 179 -18.38 -0.15 -2.91
N CYS A 180 -17.14 -0.17 -2.45
CA CYS A 180 -15.97 -0.01 -3.29
C CYS A 180 -15.10 -1.26 -3.16
N VAL A 181 -14.52 -1.69 -4.27
CA VAL A 181 -13.61 -2.83 -4.24
C VAL A 181 -12.24 -2.46 -4.80
N ASN A 182 -11.24 -3.23 -4.43
CA ASN A 182 -9.91 -3.17 -4.99
C ASN A 182 -9.33 -4.58 -5.13
N ALA A 183 -8.64 -4.86 -6.24
CA ALA A 183 -8.07 -6.18 -6.45
C ALA A 183 -6.82 -6.12 -7.32
N SER A 184 -5.87 -7.02 -7.09
CA SER A 184 -4.72 -7.21 -7.96
C SER A 184 -4.81 -8.53 -8.71
N ARG A 185 -4.65 -8.46 -10.02
CA ARG A 185 -4.52 -9.64 -10.88
C ARG A 185 -3.11 -10.25 -10.87
N ASP A 186 -2.10 -9.46 -10.47
CA ASP A 186 -0.68 -9.81 -10.61
C ASP A 186 -0.04 -10.46 -9.37
N VAL A 187 -0.83 -10.70 -8.30
CA VAL A 187 -0.33 -11.23 -7.02
C VAL A 187 -0.12 -12.76 -6.99
N LEU A 188 -0.41 -13.46 -8.09
CA LEU A 188 -0.40 -14.93 -8.12
C LEU A 188 0.96 -15.54 -7.76
N LYS A 189 2.08 -14.90 -8.09
CA LYS A 189 3.44 -15.42 -7.90
C LYS A 189 3.89 -15.50 -6.44
N HIS A 190 3.25 -14.76 -5.54
CA HIS A 190 3.62 -14.67 -4.13
C HIS A 190 2.43 -14.88 -3.17
N ALA A 191 1.29 -15.26 -3.73
CA ALA A 191 0.14 -15.65 -2.92
C ALA A 191 0.36 -17.03 -2.26
N PHE A 192 -0.21 -17.22 -1.06
CA PHE A 192 -0.20 -18.51 -0.36
C PHE A 192 -0.77 -19.63 -1.22
N GLU A 193 -1.91 -19.37 -1.90
CA GLU A 193 -2.59 -20.30 -2.79
C GLU A 193 -2.92 -19.63 -4.14
N PRO A 194 -2.02 -19.66 -5.13
CA PRO A 194 -2.19 -18.94 -6.40
C PRO A 194 -3.49 -19.28 -7.15
N ALA A 195 -3.87 -20.57 -7.21
CA ALA A 195 -5.10 -20.98 -7.90
C ALA A 195 -6.36 -20.45 -7.22
N LYS A 196 -6.41 -20.50 -5.89
CA LYS A 196 -7.50 -19.97 -5.07
C LYS A 196 -7.56 -18.44 -5.19
N MET A 197 -6.40 -17.77 -5.18
CA MET A 197 -6.30 -16.33 -5.34
C MET A 197 -6.94 -15.84 -6.65
N SER A 198 -6.72 -16.53 -7.76
CA SER A 198 -7.35 -16.19 -9.05
C SER A 198 -8.89 -16.25 -8.97
N LYS A 199 -9.44 -17.27 -8.28
CA LYS A 199 -10.89 -17.42 -8.05
C LYS A 199 -11.44 -16.27 -7.16
N ILE A 200 -10.72 -15.94 -6.08
CA ILE A 200 -11.11 -14.89 -5.13
C ILE A 200 -11.07 -13.52 -5.80
N VAL A 201 -10.04 -13.19 -6.59
CA VAL A 201 -9.98 -11.93 -7.34
C VAL A 201 -11.20 -11.79 -8.27
N ARG A 202 -11.54 -12.83 -9.05
CA ARG A 202 -12.76 -12.80 -9.86
C ARG A 202 -14.03 -12.69 -9.02
N GLY A 203 -14.04 -13.26 -7.82
CA GLY A 203 -15.12 -13.09 -6.85
C GLY A 203 -15.30 -11.64 -6.41
N ILE A 204 -14.20 -10.91 -6.17
CA ILE A 204 -14.25 -9.47 -5.83
C ILE A 204 -14.87 -8.67 -7.00
N TYR A 205 -14.44 -8.91 -8.25
CA TYR A 205 -15.04 -8.26 -9.41
C TYR A 205 -16.52 -8.65 -9.59
N ARG A 206 -16.90 -9.92 -9.32
CA ARG A 206 -18.30 -10.36 -9.39
C ARG A 206 -19.18 -9.56 -8.43
N GLU A 207 -18.73 -9.39 -7.19
CA GLU A 207 -19.49 -8.59 -6.21
C GLU A 207 -19.55 -7.12 -6.62
N ALA A 208 -18.46 -6.54 -7.18
CA ALA A 208 -18.50 -5.18 -7.70
C ALA A 208 -19.54 -5.01 -8.82
N ILE A 209 -19.62 -5.94 -9.77
CA ILE A 209 -20.61 -5.91 -10.85
C ILE A 209 -22.03 -6.07 -10.28
N LYS A 210 -22.25 -7.03 -9.40
CA LYS A 210 -23.55 -7.32 -8.76
C LYS A 210 -24.09 -6.13 -7.97
N TRP A 211 -23.22 -5.44 -7.21
CA TRP A 211 -23.58 -4.28 -6.39
C TRP A 211 -23.55 -2.95 -7.17
N GLN A 212 -23.16 -2.95 -8.43
CA GLN A 212 -22.82 -1.74 -9.18
C GLN A 212 -21.85 -0.85 -8.38
N GLY A 213 -20.90 -1.51 -7.71
CA GLY A 213 -19.88 -0.88 -6.88
C GLY A 213 -18.68 -0.41 -7.70
N ASP A 214 -17.98 0.59 -7.20
CA ASP A 214 -16.80 1.11 -7.87
C ASP A 214 -15.56 0.21 -7.61
N PHE A 215 -14.69 0.15 -8.59
CA PHE A 215 -13.39 -0.50 -8.51
C PHE A 215 -12.29 0.57 -8.56
N ILE A 216 -11.48 0.69 -7.50
CA ILE A 216 -10.34 1.61 -7.48
C ILE A 216 -9.07 0.85 -7.89
N ALA A 217 -8.61 1.09 -9.12
CA ALA A 217 -7.38 0.53 -9.65
C ALA A 217 -6.15 1.20 -9.03
N GLN A 218 -5.11 0.40 -8.75
CA GLN A 218 -3.86 0.89 -8.17
C GLN A 218 -2.63 0.55 -9.00
N SER A 219 -2.62 -0.60 -9.68
CA SER A 219 -1.55 -1.03 -10.59
C SER A 219 -2.07 -1.80 -11.81
N GLU A 220 -3.38 -1.97 -11.93
CA GLU A 220 -4.05 -2.71 -12.98
C GLU A 220 -4.09 -1.86 -14.25
N HIS A 221 -3.18 -2.14 -15.21
CA HIS A 221 -2.94 -1.28 -16.38
C HIS A 221 -4.19 -1.06 -17.23
N SER A 222 -4.99 -2.09 -17.47
CA SER A 222 -6.21 -1.98 -18.29
C SER A 222 -7.27 -1.14 -17.59
N GLU A 223 -7.48 -1.37 -16.31
CA GLU A 223 -8.40 -0.60 -15.47
C GLU A 223 -7.98 0.87 -15.38
N ILE A 224 -6.69 1.14 -15.18
CA ILE A 224 -6.14 2.51 -15.12
C ILE A 224 -6.31 3.22 -16.45
N ARG A 225 -6.00 2.56 -17.58
CA ARG A 225 -6.22 3.13 -18.91
C ARG A 225 -7.68 3.45 -19.14
N LEU A 226 -8.59 2.54 -18.77
CA LEU A 226 -10.02 2.74 -18.93
C LEU A 226 -10.56 3.86 -18.03
N ALA A 227 -10.06 3.99 -16.79
CA ALA A 227 -10.45 5.05 -15.87
C ALA A 227 -10.11 6.45 -16.42
N GLU A 228 -8.92 6.59 -17.02
CA GLU A 228 -8.42 7.86 -17.57
C GLU A 228 -8.94 8.15 -18.99
N GLN A 229 -9.24 7.10 -19.76
CA GLN A 229 -9.62 7.22 -21.16
C GLN A 229 -10.85 6.33 -21.45
N LYS A 230 -12.04 6.91 -21.34
CA LYS A 230 -13.32 6.17 -21.47
C LYS A 230 -13.70 5.81 -22.93
N SER A 231 -12.95 6.26 -23.92
CA SER A 231 -13.23 6.04 -25.35
C SER A 231 -11.95 5.97 -26.19
N GLY A 232 -12.09 5.51 -27.42
CA GLY A 232 -10.99 5.41 -28.38
C GLY A 232 -10.29 4.03 -28.36
N PRO A 233 -9.26 3.82 -29.22
CA PRO A 233 -8.61 2.51 -29.39
C PRO A 233 -7.98 1.94 -28.12
N ALA A 234 -7.41 2.81 -27.27
CA ALA A 234 -6.79 2.39 -26.01
C ALA A 234 -7.85 1.88 -25.00
N ALA A 235 -8.99 2.58 -24.89
CA ALA A 235 -10.10 2.14 -24.05
C ALA A 235 -10.70 0.81 -24.56
N GLU A 236 -10.85 0.64 -25.87
CA GLU A 236 -11.35 -0.62 -26.45
C GLU A 236 -10.42 -1.79 -26.20
N THR A 237 -9.10 -1.57 -26.26
CA THR A 237 -8.09 -2.59 -25.91
C THR A 237 -8.19 -2.95 -24.44
N ALA A 238 -8.31 -1.97 -23.56
CA ALA A 238 -8.48 -2.18 -22.12
C ALA A 238 -9.78 -2.96 -21.80
N LEU A 239 -10.88 -2.59 -22.43
CA LEU A 239 -12.15 -3.30 -22.28
C LEU A 239 -12.07 -4.75 -22.72
N LYS A 240 -11.41 -5.05 -23.86
CA LYS A 240 -11.21 -6.42 -24.31
C LYS A 240 -10.41 -7.27 -23.32
N ASP A 241 -9.36 -6.69 -22.71
CA ASP A 241 -8.56 -7.37 -21.69
C ASP A 241 -9.40 -7.64 -20.42
N ILE A 242 -10.14 -6.65 -19.94
CA ILE A 242 -11.02 -6.78 -18.76
C ILE A 242 -12.11 -7.84 -19.01
N CYS A 243 -12.80 -7.79 -20.17
CA CYS A 243 -13.78 -8.81 -20.54
C CYS A 243 -13.17 -10.20 -20.62
N GLY A 244 -12.00 -10.32 -21.23
CA GLY A 244 -11.28 -11.59 -21.32
C GLY A 244 -10.93 -12.19 -19.94
N PHE A 245 -10.52 -11.34 -18.99
CA PHE A 245 -10.25 -11.76 -17.61
C PHE A 245 -11.53 -12.17 -16.86
N LEU A 246 -12.63 -11.47 -17.09
CA LEU A 246 -13.91 -11.65 -16.38
C LEU A 246 -14.94 -12.51 -17.12
N LYS A 247 -14.57 -13.17 -18.22
CA LYS A 247 -15.50 -13.95 -19.07
C LYS A 247 -16.33 -15.01 -18.33
N ASP A 248 -15.83 -15.51 -17.19
CA ASP A 248 -16.51 -16.49 -16.34
C ASP A 248 -17.28 -15.83 -15.17
N VAL A 249 -17.33 -14.50 -15.14
CA VAL A 249 -17.99 -13.70 -14.07
C VAL A 249 -19.34 -13.18 -14.53
N ALA A 250 -19.40 -12.53 -15.72
CA ALA A 250 -20.59 -11.97 -16.32
C ALA A 250 -20.47 -11.95 -17.85
N ASN A 251 -21.53 -11.59 -18.58
CA ASN A 251 -21.44 -11.42 -20.01
C ASN A 251 -20.72 -10.12 -20.43
N ASP A 252 -20.20 -10.09 -21.65
CA ASP A 252 -19.39 -8.97 -22.15
C ASP A 252 -20.09 -7.62 -22.08
N ALA A 253 -21.39 -7.55 -22.35
CA ALA A 253 -22.13 -6.30 -22.35
C ALA A 253 -22.27 -5.74 -20.92
N GLU A 254 -22.51 -6.60 -19.96
CA GLU A 254 -22.59 -6.27 -18.53
C GLU A 254 -21.25 -5.81 -18.00
N ILE A 255 -20.17 -6.54 -18.30
CA ILE A 255 -18.81 -6.18 -17.91
C ILE A 255 -18.41 -4.83 -18.49
N ARG A 256 -18.65 -4.58 -19.79
CA ARG A 256 -18.34 -3.31 -20.46
C ARG A 256 -19.09 -2.14 -19.85
N LYS A 257 -20.39 -2.29 -19.62
CA LYS A 257 -21.19 -1.25 -18.98
C LYS A 257 -20.64 -0.90 -17.61
N TRP A 258 -20.50 -1.90 -16.74
CA TRP A 258 -19.95 -1.71 -15.40
C TRP A 258 -18.54 -1.09 -15.43
N ALA A 259 -17.63 -1.59 -16.26
CA ALA A 259 -16.26 -1.10 -16.32
C ALA A 259 -16.18 0.38 -16.74
N LEU A 260 -16.99 0.81 -17.70
CA LEU A 260 -17.05 2.21 -18.13
C LEU A 260 -17.62 3.14 -17.05
N GLU A 261 -18.58 2.66 -16.28
CA GLU A 261 -19.28 3.47 -15.26
C GLU A 261 -18.59 3.47 -13.92
N HIS A 262 -17.90 2.37 -13.53
CA HIS A 262 -17.48 2.10 -12.16
C HIS A 262 -15.97 1.91 -11.95
N ILE A 263 -15.14 1.81 -12.99
CA ILE A 263 -13.70 1.76 -12.79
C ILE A 263 -13.15 3.17 -12.59
N ARG A 264 -12.38 3.34 -11.49
CA ARG A 264 -11.74 4.59 -11.06
C ARG A 264 -10.24 4.38 -10.88
N VAL A 265 -9.48 5.46 -10.94
CA VAL A 265 -8.10 5.56 -10.47
C VAL A 265 -7.93 6.90 -9.76
N CYS A 266 -7.19 6.91 -8.65
CA CYS A 266 -6.86 8.13 -7.94
C CYS A 266 -5.34 8.32 -7.97
N PHE A 267 -4.87 9.32 -8.67
CA PHE A 267 -3.46 9.74 -8.67
C PHE A 267 -3.18 10.83 -7.65
N ASP A 268 -4.20 11.53 -7.18
CA ASP A 268 -4.14 12.45 -6.04
C ASP A 268 -4.76 11.80 -4.80
N ILE A 269 -4.07 11.95 -3.66
CA ILE A 269 -4.51 11.32 -2.41
C ILE A 269 -5.75 12.03 -1.84
N ASN A 270 -5.88 13.35 -2.02
CA ASN A 270 -7.04 14.08 -1.51
C ASN A 270 -8.29 13.68 -2.29
N GLU A 271 -8.19 13.53 -3.61
CA GLU A 271 -9.29 12.99 -4.43
C GLU A 271 -9.68 11.57 -3.98
N TRP A 272 -8.68 10.74 -3.60
CA TRP A 272 -8.94 9.40 -3.10
C TRP A 272 -9.68 9.43 -1.75
N VAL A 273 -9.23 10.27 -0.82
CA VAL A 273 -9.87 10.47 0.49
C VAL A 273 -11.31 10.96 0.31
N GLU A 274 -11.55 11.96 -0.53
CA GLU A 274 -12.89 12.47 -0.81
C GLU A 274 -13.81 11.39 -1.41
N LEU A 275 -13.28 10.63 -2.37
CA LEU A 275 -14.04 9.55 -3.01
C LEU A 275 -14.46 8.47 -2.01
N ILE A 276 -13.57 8.09 -1.09
CA ILE A 276 -13.82 7.04 -0.08
C ILE A 276 -15.02 7.36 0.81
N HIS A 277 -15.24 8.62 1.17
CA HIS A 277 -16.39 9.05 1.99
C HIS A 277 -17.75 8.79 1.31
N SER A 278 -17.78 8.49 0.01
CA SER A 278 -19.00 8.14 -0.70
C SER A 278 -19.46 6.69 -0.54
N TYR A 279 -18.65 5.84 0.11
CA TYR A 279 -18.93 4.42 0.25
C TYR A 279 -19.30 4.04 1.69
N ASP A 280 -20.06 2.97 1.82
CA ASP A 280 -20.45 2.37 3.10
C ASP A 280 -19.52 1.23 3.50
N PHE A 281 -18.86 0.60 2.52
CA PHE A 281 -17.93 -0.51 2.73
C PHE A 281 -16.89 -0.61 1.63
N VAL A 282 -15.66 -0.94 2.01
CA VAL A 282 -14.55 -1.21 1.07
C VAL A 282 -14.01 -2.62 1.29
N LEU A 283 -13.76 -3.36 0.22
CA LEU A 283 -13.17 -4.68 0.34
C LEU A 283 -12.17 -4.97 -0.78
N GLY A 284 -11.19 -5.80 -0.48
CA GLY A 284 -10.26 -6.26 -1.50
C GLY A 284 -8.89 -6.69 -0.98
N ASN A 285 -8.02 -7.07 -1.90
CA ASN A 285 -6.69 -7.57 -1.56
C ASN A 285 -5.57 -6.53 -1.67
N ARG A 286 -5.91 -5.27 -1.96
CA ARG A 286 -4.95 -4.14 -1.96
C ARG A 286 -4.92 -3.48 -0.60
N PHE A 287 -3.81 -3.65 0.14
CA PHE A 287 -3.67 -3.13 1.50
C PHE A 287 -4.01 -1.64 1.60
N HIS A 288 -3.41 -0.79 0.76
CA HIS A 288 -3.60 0.65 0.86
C HIS A 288 -4.99 1.12 0.43
N GLY A 289 -5.67 0.40 -0.47
CA GLY A 289 -7.06 0.69 -0.84
C GLY A 289 -8.01 0.56 0.34
N ASN A 290 -7.82 -0.48 1.15
CA ASN A 290 -8.59 -0.67 2.38
C ASN A 290 -8.10 0.26 3.51
N MET A 291 -6.79 0.55 3.58
CA MET A 291 -6.23 1.42 4.61
C MET A 291 -6.77 2.84 4.52
N VAL A 292 -6.92 3.43 3.34
CA VAL A 292 -7.51 4.77 3.18
C VAL A 292 -8.92 4.78 3.75
N ALA A 293 -9.74 3.76 3.47
CA ALA A 293 -11.10 3.66 4.00
C ALA A 293 -11.11 3.61 5.54
N LEU A 294 -10.30 2.73 6.13
CA LEU A 294 -10.23 2.60 7.59
C LEU A 294 -9.76 3.89 8.27
N GLN A 295 -8.82 4.62 7.66
CA GLN A 295 -8.35 5.91 8.17
C GLN A 295 -9.43 6.99 8.13
N GLU A 296 -10.33 6.93 7.15
CA GLU A 296 -11.44 7.88 6.98
C GLU A 296 -12.74 7.42 7.67
N GLY A 297 -12.66 6.38 8.51
CA GLY A 297 -13.79 5.89 9.28
C GLY A 297 -14.81 5.06 8.48
N VAL A 298 -14.46 4.64 7.27
CA VAL A 298 -15.28 3.76 6.43
C VAL A 298 -14.89 2.30 6.70
N PRO A 299 -15.84 1.42 7.06
CA PRO A 299 -15.57 0.00 7.25
C PRO A 299 -14.89 -0.62 6.04
N ALA A 300 -13.85 -1.42 6.30
CA ALA A 300 -13.17 -2.13 5.22
C ALA A 300 -12.66 -3.49 5.69
N CYS A 301 -12.54 -4.45 4.75
CA CYS A 301 -12.01 -5.78 5.01
C CYS A 301 -10.90 -6.13 4.00
N VAL A 302 -9.71 -6.46 4.52
CA VAL A 302 -8.56 -6.84 3.69
C VAL A 302 -8.60 -8.34 3.41
N VAL A 303 -8.50 -8.74 2.15
CA VAL A 303 -8.30 -10.13 1.76
C VAL A 303 -6.79 -10.40 1.70
N CYS A 304 -6.26 -11.00 2.76
CA CYS A 304 -4.84 -11.34 2.87
C CYS A 304 -4.48 -12.50 1.96
N HIS A 305 -3.36 -12.38 1.24
CA HIS A 305 -2.96 -13.37 0.24
C HIS A 305 -1.48 -13.75 0.31
N ASP A 306 -0.67 -13.02 1.08
CA ASP A 306 0.76 -13.26 1.27
C ASP A 306 1.19 -12.85 2.70
N THR A 307 2.41 -13.23 3.08
CA THR A 307 2.95 -12.94 4.42
C THR A 307 2.95 -11.47 4.76
N ARG A 308 3.19 -10.59 3.78
CA ARG A 308 3.24 -9.14 3.97
C ARG A 308 1.87 -8.56 4.35
N THR A 309 0.81 -8.98 3.64
CA THR A 309 -0.55 -8.47 3.92
C THR A 309 -1.06 -9.01 5.24
N GLU A 310 -0.80 -10.28 5.54
CA GLU A 310 -1.22 -10.92 6.77
C GLU A 310 -0.49 -10.36 8.00
N GLU A 311 0.86 -10.31 8.01
CA GLU A 311 1.62 -9.76 9.15
C GLU A 311 1.20 -8.32 9.50
N MET A 312 0.90 -7.49 8.47
CA MET A 312 0.42 -6.12 8.71
C MET A 312 -0.99 -6.10 9.30
N CYS A 313 -1.90 -6.90 8.77
CA CYS A 313 -3.27 -6.96 9.27
C CYS A 313 -3.32 -7.46 10.71
N GLU A 314 -2.59 -8.51 11.04
CA GLU A 314 -2.49 -9.04 12.40
C GLU A 314 -1.84 -8.03 13.37
N PHE A 315 -0.68 -7.47 13.01
CA PHE A 315 0.03 -6.53 13.87
C PHE A 315 -0.79 -5.28 14.15
N LEU A 316 -1.47 -4.74 13.13
CA LEU A 316 -2.26 -3.51 13.20
C LEU A 316 -3.71 -3.77 13.64
N ALA A 317 -4.10 -5.03 13.81
CA ALA A 317 -5.47 -5.47 14.08
C ALA A 317 -6.50 -4.94 13.06
N LEU A 318 -6.14 -4.95 11.79
CA LEU A 318 -7.05 -4.56 10.72
C LEU A 318 -8.10 -5.64 10.49
N PRO A 319 -9.35 -5.28 10.16
CA PRO A 319 -10.33 -6.25 9.71
C PRO A 319 -9.82 -6.96 8.45
N HIS A 320 -9.69 -8.27 8.53
CA HIS A 320 -9.14 -9.07 7.43
C HIS A 320 -9.64 -10.51 7.44
N VAL A 321 -9.50 -11.15 6.31
CA VAL A 321 -9.69 -12.60 6.13
C VAL A 321 -8.52 -13.13 5.30
N ASN A 322 -8.10 -14.37 5.57
CA ASN A 322 -7.07 -15.01 4.77
C ASN A 322 -7.68 -15.76 3.59
N ILE A 323 -7.06 -15.73 2.41
CA ILE A 323 -7.55 -16.46 1.23
C ILE A 323 -7.61 -17.96 1.47
N VAL A 324 -6.79 -18.50 2.37
CA VAL A 324 -6.81 -19.94 2.68
C VAL A 324 -8.13 -20.38 3.32
N ASP A 325 -8.82 -19.46 4.01
CA ASP A 325 -10.08 -19.70 4.72
C ASP A 325 -11.33 -19.34 3.88
N LEU A 326 -11.13 -18.77 2.68
CA LEU A 326 -12.23 -18.33 1.82
C LEU A 326 -12.50 -19.29 0.68
N ASP A 327 -13.75 -19.70 0.52
CA ASP A 327 -14.22 -20.41 -0.67
C ASP A 327 -14.77 -19.47 -1.75
N SER A 328 -15.33 -18.33 -1.35
CA SER A 328 -15.89 -17.29 -2.21
C SER A 328 -15.90 -15.94 -1.48
N ILE A 329 -16.12 -14.86 -2.23
CA ILE A 329 -16.40 -13.54 -1.65
C ILE A 329 -17.90 -13.43 -1.37
N ASP A 330 -18.21 -13.04 -0.14
CA ASP A 330 -19.55 -12.68 0.33
C ASP A 330 -19.46 -11.34 1.06
N VAL A 331 -20.12 -10.32 0.52
CA VAL A 331 -20.01 -8.93 1.01
C VAL A 331 -20.60 -8.80 2.42
N GLU A 332 -21.73 -9.46 2.70
CA GLU A 332 -22.37 -9.40 4.01
C GLU A 332 -21.49 -10.06 5.08
N MET A 333 -21.02 -11.27 4.81
CA MET A 333 -20.11 -11.98 5.72
C MET A 333 -18.86 -11.16 6.04
N LEU A 334 -18.24 -10.55 5.01
CA LEU A 334 -17.03 -9.73 5.18
C LEU A 334 -17.33 -8.44 5.95
N TYR A 335 -18.46 -7.80 5.69
CA TYR A 335 -18.89 -6.62 6.44
C TYR A 335 -19.13 -6.93 7.91
N GLU A 336 -19.85 -8.03 8.20
CA GLU A 336 -20.15 -8.43 9.57
C GLU A 336 -18.88 -8.84 10.34
N SER A 337 -17.86 -9.36 9.68
CA SER A 337 -16.57 -9.70 10.29
C SER A 337 -15.75 -8.49 10.75
N VAL A 338 -16.09 -7.25 10.33
CA VAL A 338 -15.36 -6.03 10.72
C VAL A 338 -15.55 -5.75 12.21
N ASP A 339 -14.47 -5.88 12.98
CA ASP A 339 -14.44 -5.49 14.39
C ASP A 339 -13.88 -4.08 14.57
N CYS A 340 -14.78 -3.11 14.69
CA CYS A 340 -14.41 -1.70 14.85
C CYS A 340 -13.73 -1.44 16.21
N VAL A 341 -14.12 -2.15 17.26
CA VAL A 341 -13.60 -1.92 18.62
C VAL A 341 -12.14 -2.33 18.71
N VAL A 342 -11.81 -3.52 18.22
CA VAL A 342 -10.44 -4.06 18.24
C VAL A 342 -9.49 -3.13 17.46
N LEU A 343 -9.87 -2.65 16.29
CA LEU A 343 -9.06 -1.71 15.52
C LEU A 343 -8.84 -0.39 16.24
N ASN A 344 -9.91 0.23 16.76
CA ASN A 344 -9.84 1.52 17.44
C ASN A 344 -8.94 1.45 18.69
N GLU A 345 -9.05 0.39 19.50
CA GLU A 345 -8.21 0.19 20.69
C GLU A 345 -6.75 -0.14 20.30
N ARG A 346 -6.55 -0.90 19.25
CA ARG A 346 -5.19 -1.19 18.75
C ARG A 346 -4.46 0.08 18.31
N TYR A 347 -5.16 0.98 17.64
CA TYR A 347 -4.58 2.27 17.25
C TYR A 347 -4.10 3.08 18.46
N LYS A 348 -4.91 3.18 19.50
CA LYS A 348 -4.55 3.89 20.74
C LYS A 348 -3.29 3.32 21.40
N THR A 349 -3.09 2.02 21.28
CA THR A 349 -1.90 1.33 21.80
C THR A 349 -0.66 1.56 20.94
N LEU A 350 -0.81 1.53 19.60
CA LEU A 350 0.33 1.58 18.68
C LEU A 350 0.79 3.02 18.37
N TYR A 351 -0.11 3.99 18.35
CA TYR A 351 0.25 5.36 18.00
C TYR A 351 1.32 5.98 18.91
N PRO A 352 1.24 5.88 20.25
CA PRO A 352 2.32 6.36 21.13
C PRO A 352 3.66 5.66 20.87
N GLN A 353 3.66 4.36 20.57
CA GLN A 353 4.87 3.60 20.25
C GLN A 353 5.49 4.07 18.92
N TYR A 354 4.64 4.39 17.93
CA TYR A 354 5.10 4.96 16.66
C TYR A 354 5.71 6.35 16.83
N VAL A 355 5.10 7.21 17.66
CA VAL A 355 5.65 8.53 18.02
C VAL A 355 7.02 8.38 18.68
N GLU A 356 7.18 7.46 19.62
CA GLU A 356 8.47 7.20 20.27
C GLU A 356 9.52 6.67 19.29
N PHE A 357 9.14 5.78 18.36
CA PHE A 357 10.00 5.32 17.27
C PHE A 357 10.49 6.48 16.40
N LEU A 358 9.62 7.42 16.03
CA LEU A 358 9.98 8.61 15.25
C LEU A 358 11.03 9.45 16.01
N LYS A 359 10.78 9.75 17.30
CA LYS A 359 11.71 10.51 18.16
C LYS A 359 13.08 9.86 18.25
N ARG A 360 13.13 8.54 18.49
CA ARG A 360 14.38 7.77 18.54
C ARG A 360 15.19 7.89 17.25
N ASN A 361 14.53 7.95 16.10
CA ASN A 361 15.16 8.16 14.81
C ASN A 361 15.37 9.65 14.47
N LYS A 362 15.28 10.55 15.46
CA LYS A 362 15.49 12.00 15.32
C LYS A 362 14.48 12.67 14.38
N LEU A 363 13.35 12.05 14.13
CA LEU A 363 12.22 12.65 13.44
C LEU A 363 11.32 13.32 14.47
N GLN A 364 11.04 14.61 14.28
CA GLN A 364 10.14 15.36 15.17
C GLN A 364 8.69 15.04 14.83
N PRO A 365 7.91 14.40 15.74
CA PRO A 365 6.49 14.13 15.49
C PRO A 365 5.65 15.41 15.52
N LYS A 366 4.63 15.46 14.62
CA LYS A 366 3.56 16.47 14.65
C LYS A 366 2.51 16.13 15.69
#